data_8833ac3cad7eb316326c124101320d7d
#
_entry.id   8833ac3cad7eb316326c124101320d7d
#
_cell.length_a   1.000
_cell.length_b   1.000
_cell.length_c   1.000
_cell.angle_alpha   90.00
_cell.angle_beta   90.00
_cell.angle_gamma   90.00
#
_symmetry.space_group_name_H-M   'P 1'
#
loop_
_entity.id
_entity.type
_entity.pdbx_description
1 polymer ?
#
loop_
_entity_poly.entity_id
_entity_poly.type
_entity_poly.pdbx_seq_one_letter_code
_entity_poly.pdbx_strand_id
1 'polypeptide(L)'
;VVGTLEFVLQSARAVMASLAMSYEVETGVSVNETELKCMAENIYFEGRAEPMIGKIAIGHVVMNRIEDKRFPDTICGVVHQGPVRESWKTKKDPTIAKEERIYYPRKHRCQFSWWCDGQKDIIWATYMSGEVIPENMTAWRDSIHVALFIMNGDYGKDPTHGAVFYYNPHIANPNWGLIYTETAMIGNHRFMKDLK
;
A
#
# COMPACT_ATOMS: atom_id res chain seq x y z
N VAL A 1 -15.62 -20.68 -10.17
CA VAL A 1 -15.49 -19.41 -9.41
C VAL A 1 -14.13 -19.33 -8.69
N VAL A 2 -13.63 -20.43 -8.12
CA VAL A 2 -12.31 -20.46 -7.43
C VAL A 2 -11.17 -20.29 -8.44
N GLY A 3 -11.23 -20.94 -9.60
CA GLY A 3 -10.18 -20.89 -10.61
C GLY A 3 -9.97 -19.51 -11.27
N THR A 4 -11.04 -18.70 -11.40
CA THR A 4 -10.94 -17.34 -11.95
C THR A 4 -10.23 -16.38 -11.01
N LEU A 5 -10.47 -16.46 -9.69
CA LEU A 5 -9.81 -15.61 -8.72
C LEU A 5 -8.30 -15.92 -8.63
N GLU A 6 -7.96 -17.21 -8.65
CA GLU A 6 -6.56 -17.66 -8.60
C GLU A 6 -5.79 -17.25 -9.88
N PHE A 7 -6.42 -17.33 -11.04
CA PHE A 7 -5.85 -16.84 -12.30
C PHE A 7 -5.60 -15.33 -12.28
N VAL A 8 -6.54 -14.52 -11.77
CA VAL A 8 -6.40 -13.05 -11.65
C VAL A 8 -5.25 -12.67 -10.71
N LEU A 9 -5.14 -13.35 -9.56
CA LEU A 9 -4.05 -13.13 -8.62
C LEU A 9 -2.69 -13.52 -9.19
N GLN A 10 -2.62 -14.65 -9.92
CA GLN A 10 -1.40 -15.07 -10.61
C GLN A 10 -0.99 -14.09 -11.71
N SER A 11 -1.95 -13.55 -12.45
CA SER A 11 -1.68 -12.58 -13.52
C SER A 11 -1.15 -11.25 -12.99
N ALA A 12 -1.73 -10.72 -11.90
CA ALA A 12 -1.25 -9.50 -11.26
C ALA A 12 0.16 -9.66 -10.70
N ARG A 13 0.46 -10.80 -10.08
CA ARG A 13 1.80 -11.15 -9.59
C ARG A 13 2.80 -11.30 -10.74
N ALA A 14 2.42 -11.95 -11.83
CA ALA A 14 3.28 -12.13 -12.99
C ALA A 14 3.67 -10.80 -13.65
N VAL A 15 2.73 -9.86 -13.74
CA VAL A 15 3.04 -8.50 -14.23
C VAL A 15 4.02 -7.79 -13.31
N MET A 16 3.85 -7.87 -12.01
CA MET A 16 4.78 -7.26 -11.05
C MET A 16 6.18 -7.86 -11.18
N ALA A 17 6.31 -9.19 -11.20
CA ALA A 17 7.59 -9.86 -11.37
C ALA A 17 8.29 -9.50 -12.70
N SER A 18 7.53 -9.43 -13.79
CA SER A 18 8.06 -9.03 -15.09
C SER A 18 8.59 -7.59 -15.10
N LEU A 19 7.86 -6.66 -14.50
CA LEU A 19 8.29 -5.25 -14.41
C LEU A 19 9.49 -5.08 -13.47
N ALA A 20 9.52 -5.82 -12.35
CA ALA A 20 10.68 -5.83 -11.46
C ALA A 20 11.94 -6.35 -12.16
N MET A 21 11.82 -7.47 -12.88
CA MET A 21 12.94 -8.03 -13.66
C MET A 21 13.43 -7.05 -14.74
N SER A 22 12.53 -6.41 -15.48
CA SER A 22 12.90 -5.41 -16.48
C SER A 22 13.64 -4.25 -15.84
N TYR A 23 13.17 -3.76 -14.71
CA TYR A 23 13.83 -2.69 -13.96
C TYR A 23 15.23 -3.09 -13.49
N GLU A 24 15.41 -4.29 -12.94
CA GLU A 24 16.71 -4.82 -12.53
C GLU A 24 17.70 -4.93 -13.70
N VAL A 25 17.21 -5.40 -14.86
CA VAL A 25 18.04 -5.52 -16.07
C VAL A 25 18.48 -4.14 -16.60
N GLU A 26 17.58 -3.16 -16.59
CA GLU A 26 17.84 -1.82 -17.10
C GLU A 26 18.73 -0.99 -16.17
N THR A 27 18.56 -1.12 -14.86
CA THR A 27 19.23 -0.27 -13.86
C THR A 27 20.39 -0.93 -13.14
N GLY A 28 20.45 -2.26 -13.13
CA GLY A 28 21.39 -3.03 -12.32
C GLY A 28 21.06 -3.03 -10.81
N VAL A 29 19.90 -2.47 -10.42
CA VAL A 29 19.47 -2.38 -9.02
C VAL A 29 18.61 -3.58 -8.67
N SER A 30 18.98 -4.32 -7.62
CA SER A 30 18.18 -5.46 -7.14
C SER A 30 16.92 -4.98 -6.44
N VAL A 31 15.79 -5.64 -6.71
CA VAL A 31 14.47 -5.31 -6.18
C VAL A 31 14.05 -6.31 -5.11
N ASN A 32 13.70 -5.83 -3.94
CA ASN A 32 13.00 -6.64 -2.94
C ASN A 32 11.52 -6.79 -3.32
N GLU A 33 11.16 -7.92 -3.92
CA GLU A 33 9.79 -8.17 -4.40
C GLU A 33 8.73 -8.12 -3.30
N THR A 34 9.08 -8.48 -2.05
CA THR A 34 8.14 -8.42 -0.93
C THR A 34 7.79 -6.96 -0.59
N GLU A 35 8.80 -6.12 -0.45
CA GLU A 35 8.62 -4.68 -0.20
C GLU A 35 7.95 -3.98 -1.39
N LEU A 36 8.34 -4.33 -2.62
CA LEU A 36 7.71 -3.85 -3.84
C LEU A 36 6.22 -4.17 -3.85
N LYS A 37 5.85 -5.40 -3.51
CA LYS A 37 4.44 -5.81 -3.45
C LYS A 37 3.67 -4.95 -2.46
N CYS A 38 4.16 -4.78 -1.24
CA CYS A 38 3.50 -3.97 -0.23
C CYS A 38 3.32 -2.50 -0.69
N MET A 39 4.35 -1.91 -1.30
CA MET A 39 4.29 -0.54 -1.82
C MET A 39 3.28 -0.42 -2.97
N ALA A 40 3.35 -1.31 -3.96
CA ALA A 40 2.47 -1.28 -5.13
C ALA A 40 1.01 -1.51 -4.75
N GLU A 41 0.73 -2.46 -3.86
CA GLU A 41 -0.62 -2.71 -3.34
C GLU A 41 -1.16 -1.47 -2.62
N ASN A 42 -0.37 -0.84 -1.77
CA ASN A 42 -0.80 0.36 -1.07
C ASN A 42 -1.13 1.51 -2.04
N ILE A 43 -0.26 1.77 -3.01
CA ILE A 43 -0.49 2.80 -4.04
C ILE A 43 -1.76 2.46 -4.85
N TYR A 44 -1.96 1.18 -5.18
CA TYR A 44 -3.14 0.75 -5.93
C TYR A 44 -4.44 0.96 -5.16
N PHE A 45 -4.54 0.47 -3.93
CA PHE A 45 -5.79 0.55 -3.17
C PHE A 45 -6.13 1.96 -2.69
N GLU A 46 -5.13 2.75 -2.36
CA GLU A 46 -5.31 4.13 -1.92
C GLU A 46 -5.42 5.13 -3.09
N GLY A 47 -4.78 4.85 -4.22
CA GLY A 47 -4.57 5.83 -5.28
C GLY A 47 -4.96 5.41 -6.69
N ARG A 48 -5.67 4.28 -6.90
CA ARG A 48 -5.97 3.81 -8.27
C ARG A 48 -6.72 4.83 -9.13
N ALA A 49 -7.57 5.66 -8.53
CA ALA A 49 -8.32 6.71 -9.22
C ALA A 49 -7.60 8.08 -9.21
N GLU A 50 -6.45 8.17 -8.53
CA GLU A 50 -5.67 9.40 -8.48
C GLU A 50 -4.82 9.61 -9.74
N PRO A 51 -4.52 10.87 -10.09
CA PRO A 51 -3.52 11.15 -11.11
C PRO A 51 -2.14 10.65 -10.68
N MET A 52 -1.21 10.52 -11.62
CA MET A 52 0.13 10.00 -11.36
C MET A 52 0.83 10.68 -10.18
N ILE A 53 0.74 12.01 -10.09
CA ILE A 53 1.32 12.75 -8.97
C ILE A 53 0.70 12.39 -7.62
N GLY A 54 -0.59 12.02 -7.58
CA GLY A 54 -1.26 11.52 -6.38
C GLY A 54 -0.74 10.15 -5.95
N LYS A 55 -0.51 9.24 -6.91
CA LYS A 55 0.12 7.94 -6.66
C LYS A 55 1.54 8.10 -6.11
N ILE A 56 2.32 9.01 -6.69
CA ILE A 56 3.67 9.36 -6.22
C ILE A 56 3.61 9.91 -4.78
N ALA A 57 2.69 10.80 -4.50
CA ALA A 57 2.50 11.38 -3.16
C ALA A 57 2.18 10.31 -2.10
N ILE A 58 1.30 9.35 -2.42
CA ILE A 58 0.96 8.22 -1.52
C ILE A 58 2.21 7.39 -1.22
N GLY A 59 3.01 7.07 -2.24
CA GLY A 59 4.25 6.32 -2.05
C GLY A 59 5.27 7.08 -1.18
N HIS A 60 5.42 8.38 -1.38
CA HIS A 60 6.31 9.19 -0.53
C HIS A 60 5.87 9.23 0.93
N VAL A 61 4.57 9.22 1.24
CA VAL A 61 4.11 9.12 2.64
C VAL A 61 4.59 7.83 3.30
N VAL A 62 4.61 6.71 2.57
CA VAL A 62 5.16 5.45 3.10
C VAL A 62 6.65 5.59 3.38
N MET A 63 7.43 6.18 2.48
CA MET A 63 8.87 6.40 2.68
C MET A 63 9.14 7.38 3.82
N ASN A 64 8.39 8.49 3.92
CA ASN A 64 8.50 9.44 5.02
C ASN A 64 8.23 8.80 6.38
N ARG A 65 7.30 7.85 6.44
CA ARG A 65 7.02 7.09 7.66
C ARG A 65 8.17 6.16 8.04
N ILE A 66 8.84 5.52 7.08
CA ILE A 66 10.01 4.66 7.35
C ILE A 66 11.15 5.47 7.97
N GLU A 67 11.32 6.72 7.55
CA GLU A 67 12.34 7.63 8.09
C GLU A 67 11.97 8.19 9.47
N ASP A 68 10.71 8.15 9.85
CA ASP A 68 10.19 8.65 11.13
C ASP A 68 10.13 7.53 12.17
N LYS A 69 10.93 7.65 13.25
CA LYS A 69 11.05 6.64 14.32
C LYS A 69 9.73 6.25 15.02
N ARG A 70 8.64 6.97 14.77
CA ARG A 70 7.31 6.65 15.31
C ARG A 70 6.62 5.53 14.54
N PHE A 71 7.10 5.20 13.35
CA PHE A 71 6.53 4.18 12.47
C PHE A 71 7.49 3.00 12.30
N PRO A 72 7.01 1.87 11.77
CA PRO A 72 7.88 0.76 11.37
C PRO A 72 8.94 1.19 10.33
N ASP A 73 10.07 0.50 10.32
CA ASP A 73 11.24 0.79 9.49
C ASP A 73 11.27 0.03 8.15
N THR A 74 10.17 -0.64 7.80
CA THR A 74 10.00 -1.36 6.53
C THR A 74 8.71 -0.94 5.83
N ILE A 75 8.67 -1.05 4.51
CA ILE A 75 7.48 -0.71 3.72
C ILE A 75 6.29 -1.58 4.14
N CYS A 76 6.48 -2.91 4.18
CA CYS A 76 5.42 -3.82 4.62
C CYS A 76 4.98 -3.54 6.06
N GLY A 77 5.91 -3.19 6.95
CA GLY A 77 5.61 -2.80 8.32
C GLY A 77 4.71 -1.56 8.40
N VAL A 78 5.01 -0.53 7.61
CA VAL A 78 4.19 0.69 7.52
C VAL A 78 2.83 0.41 6.89
N VAL A 79 2.80 -0.32 5.78
CA VAL A 79 1.56 -0.60 5.02
C VAL A 79 0.60 -1.46 5.85
N HIS A 80 1.12 -2.45 6.55
CA HIS A 80 0.32 -3.36 7.36
C HIS A 80 0.18 -2.92 8.84
N GLN A 81 0.58 -1.70 9.16
CA GLN A 81 0.57 -1.19 10.53
C GLN A 81 -0.85 -1.13 11.09
N GLY A 82 -1.04 -1.77 12.24
CA GLY A 82 -2.30 -1.75 12.98
C GLY A 82 -2.30 -2.76 14.12
N PRO A 83 -3.25 -2.63 15.06
CA PRO A 83 -3.38 -3.60 16.13
C PRO A 83 -3.84 -4.95 15.58
N VAL A 84 -3.24 -6.02 16.08
CA VAL A 84 -3.57 -7.38 15.72
C VAL A 84 -4.30 -8.11 16.87
N ARG A 85 -4.95 -9.21 16.54
CA ARG A 85 -5.52 -10.17 17.49
C ARG A 85 -5.01 -11.56 17.17
N GLU A 86 -4.65 -12.32 18.19
CA GLU A 86 -4.30 -13.70 18.02
C GLU A 86 -5.52 -14.54 17.62
N SER A 87 -5.31 -15.50 16.71
CA SER A 87 -6.31 -16.51 16.37
C SER A 87 -6.71 -17.30 17.63
N TRP A 88 -8.01 -17.56 17.79
CA TRP A 88 -8.49 -18.38 18.89
C TRP A 88 -7.90 -19.82 18.86
N LYS A 89 -7.57 -20.32 17.68
CA LYS A 89 -6.99 -21.65 17.50
C LYS A 89 -5.60 -21.75 18.15
N THR A 90 -4.74 -20.75 17.93
CA THR A 90 -3.40 -20.71 18.54
C THR A 90 -3.43 -20.24 19.99
N LYS A 91 -4.36 -19.35 20.33
CA LYS A 91 -4.52 -18.84 21.70
C LYS A 91 -4.95 -19.93 22.71
N LYS A 92 -5.70 -20.93 22.27
CA LYS A 92 -6.16 -22.04 23.13
C LYS A 92 -5.10 -23.08 23.40
N ASP A 93 -4.06 -23.13 22.57
CA ASP A 93 -3.00 -24.12 22.70
C ASP A 93 -1.72 -23.45 23.22
N PRO A 94 -1.39 -23.64 24.52
CA PRO A 94 -0.21 -23.04 25.11
C PRO A 94 1.11 -23.69 24.62
N THR A 95 1.04 -24.84 23.94
CA THR A 95 2.23 -25.56 23.43
C THR A 95 2.74 -24.96 22.12
N ILE A 96 1.93 -24.17 21.41
CA ILE A 96 2.33 -23.51 20.17
C ILE A 96 3.37 -22.43 20.47
N ALA A 97 4.53 -22.53 19.83
CA ALA A 97 5.60 -21.55 19.95
C ALA A 97 5.12 -20.15 19.49
N LYS A 98 5.72 -19.09 20.05
CA LYS A 98 5.29 -17.71 19.78
C LYS A 98 5.35 -17.36 18.29
N GLU A 99 6.34 -17.91 17.58
CA GLU A 99 6.61 -17.69 16.16
C GLU A 99 5.61 -18.42 15.25
N GLU A 100 4.93 -19.45 15.75
CA GLU A 100 3.92 -20.24 15.03
C GLU A 100 2.49 -19.76 15.28
N ARG A 101 2.33 -18.76 16.17
CA ARG A 101 1.01 -18.22 16.50
C ARG A 101 0.48 -17.38 15.34
N ILE A 102 -0.80 -17.54 15.05
CA ILE A 102 -1.49 -16.85 13.95
C ILE A 102 -2.15 -15.57 14.47
N TYR A 103 -1.83 -14.46 13.85
CA TYR A 103 -2.39 -13.17 14.16
C TYR A 103 -3.18 -12.61 12.97
N TYR A 104 -4.27 -11.92 13.25
CA TYR A 104 -5.08 -11.23 12.26
C TYR A 104 -5.18 -9.75 12.61
N PRO A 105 -5.19 -8.83 11.63
CA PRO A 105 -5.41 -7.43 11.89
C PRO A 105 -6.81 -7.22 12.49
N ARG A 106 -6.93 -6.23 13.37
CA ARG A 106 -8.22 -5.81 13.92
C ARG A 106 -8.94 -4.98 12.88
N LYS A 107 -10.16 -5.43 12.53
CA LYS A 107 -10.98 -4.82 11.50
C LYS A 107 -11.17 -3.31 11.74
N HIS A 108 -11.00 -2.51 10.68
CA HIS A 108 -11.14 -1.05 10.65
C HIS A 108 -10.21 -0.29 11.63
N ARG A 109 -9.04 -0.85 11.97
CA ARG A 109 -8.07 -0.21 12.88
C ARG A 109 -6.66 -0.08 12.31
N CYS A 110 -6.48 -0.34 11.03
CA CYS A 110 -5.19 -0.22 10.36
C CYS A 110 -4.93 1.21 9.90
N GLN A 111 -3.66 1.53 9.68
CA GLN A 111 -3.25 2.83 9.15
C GLN A 111 -3.78 3.04 7.72
N PHE A 112 -3.73 1.99 6.91
CA PHE A 112 -4.36 1.95 5.60
C PHE A 112 -5.60 1.07 5.69
N SER A 113 -6.77 1.66 5.40
CA SER A 113 -8.05 1.03 5.68
C SER A 113 -8.29 -0.26 4.90
N TRP A 114 -7.81 -0.30 3.65
CA TRP A 114 -7.98 -1.45 2.76
C TRP A 114 -7.42 -2.76 3.35
N TRP A 115 -6.28 -2.67 4.08
CA TRP A 115 -5.62 -3.84 4.67
C TRP A 115 -6.47 -4.59 5.70
N CYS A 116 -7.41 -3.94 6.36
CA CYS A 116 -8.22 -4.58 7.41
C CYS A 116 -9.71 -4.17 7.40
N ASP A 117 -10.26 -3.80 6.25
CA ASP A 117 -11.69 -3.50 6.10
C ASP A 117 -12.55 -4.79 6.02
N GLY A 118 -11.90 -5.94 5.82
CA GLY A 118 -12.52 -7.25 5.71
C GLY A 118 -13.06 -7.54 4.32
N GLN A 119 -12.73 -6.72 3.33
CA GLN A 119 -12.98 -7.02 1.93
C GLN A 119 -11.87 -7.91 1.36
N LYS A 120 -12.08 -8.42 0.16
CA LYS A 120 -11.04 -9.13 -0.59
C LYS A 120 -10.20 -8.11 -1.34
N ASP A 121 -8.89 -8.13 -1.12
CA ASP A 121 -7.93 -7.26 -1.81
C ASP A 121 -7.68 -7.76 -3.23
N ILE A 122 -8.62 -7.48 -4.12
CA ILE A 122 -8.57 -7.89 -5.53
C ILE A 122 -7.94 -6.76 -6.34
N ILE A 123 -6.72 -6.99 -6.82
CA ILE A 123 -5.97 -6.02 -7.63
C ILE A 123 -6.63 -5.85 -9.00
N TRP A 124 -6.91 -6.96 -9.69
CA TRP A 124 -7.58 -6.93 -10.99
C TRP A 124 -9.03 -7.38 -10.86
N ALA A 125 -9.94 -6.47 -10.62
CA ALA A 125 -11.35 -6.75 -10.74
C ALA A 125 -11.69 -7.13 -12.20
N THR A 126 -12.58 -8.10 -12.36
CA THR A 126 -13.07 -8.55 -13.65
C THR A 126 -14.53 -8.21 -13.81
N TYR A 127 -14.97 -8.03 -15.07
CA TYR A 127 -16.38 -8.04 -15.40
C TYR A 127 -17.00 -9.43 -15.12
N MET A 128 -18.30 -9.53 -15.18
CA MET A 128 -19.00 -10.82 -15.04
C MET A 128 -18.60 -11.82 -16.13
N SER A 129 -18.13 -11.34 -17.30
CA SER A 129 -17.56 -12.13 -18.37
C SER A 129 -16.23 -12.82 -18.04
N GLY A 130 -15.55 -12.39 -16.96
CA GLY A 130 -14.21 -12.85 -16.59
C GLY A 130 -13.06 -12.01 -17.19
N GLU A 131 -13.38 -11.02 -18.04
CA GLU A 131 -12.38 -10.11 -18.58
C GLU A 131 -11.92 -9.11 -17.51
N VAL A 132 -10.61 -8.84 -17.45
CA VAL A 132 -10.04 -7.84 -16.53
C VAL A 132 -10.48 -6.45 -16.96
N ILE A 133 -10.92 -5.64 -15.98
CA ILE A 133 -11.28 -4.24 -16.22
C ILE A 133 -10.01 -3.46 -16.62
N PRO A 134 -9.93 -2.88 -17.83
CA PRO A 134 -8.69 -2.27 -18.35
C PRO A 134 -8.11 -1.17 -17.46
N GLU A 135 -8.98 -0.36 -16.83
CA GLU A 135 -8.56 0.72 -15.94
C GLU A 135 -7.85 0.18 -14.69
N ASN A 136 -8.28 -0.98 -14.17
CA ASN A 136 -7.63 -1.63 -13.03
C ASN A 136 -6.26 -2.18 -13.41
N MET A 137 -6.12 -2.70 -14.63
CA MET A 137 -4.85 -3.19 -15.14
C MET A 137 -3.84 -2.05 -15.33
N THR A 138 -4.27 -0.92 -15.88
CA THR A 138 -3.46 0.29 -16.03
C THR A 138 -3.05 0.82 -14.66
N ALA A 139 -4.01 0.97 -13.73
CA ALA A 139 -3.74 1.44 -12.38
C ALA A 139 -2.73 0.55 -11.63
N TRP A 140 -2.78 -0.78 -11.83
CA TRP A 140 -1.83 -1.70 -11.22
C TRP A 140 -0.42 -1.52 -11.79
N ARG A 141 -0.27 -1.43 -13.12
CA ARG A 141 1.01 -1.16 -13.77
C ARG A 141 1.62 0.17 -13.31
N ASP A 142 0.81 1.22 -13.28
CA ASP A 142 1.24 2.54 -12.77
C ASP A 142 1.72 2.43 -11.31
N SER A 143 1.00 1.69 -10.47
CA SER A 143 1.36 1.51 -9.07
C SER A 143 2.70 0.79 -8.90
N ILE A 144 2.99 -0.23 -9.73
CA ILE A 144 4.28 -0.93 -9.73
C ILE A 144 5.39 0.02 -10.19
N HIS A 145 5.19 0.76 -11.28
CA HIS A 145 6.20 1.71 -11.77
C HIS A 145 6.51 2.77 -10.70
N VAL A 146 5.49 3.39 -10.12
CA VAL A 146 5.67 4.36 -9.05
C VAL A 146 6.43 3.74 -7.87
N ALA A 147 6.05 2.53 -7.46
CA ALA A 147 6.70 1.83 -6.35
C ALA A 147 8.19 1.58 -6.62
N LEU A 148 8.55 1.05 -7.80
CA LEU A 148 9.93 0.79 -8.20
C LEU A 148 10.79 2.05 -8.13
N PHE A 149 10.31 3.14 -8.72
CA PHE A 149 11.07 4.40 -8.76
C PHE A 149 11.19 5.06 -7.39
N ILE A 150 10.12 5.06 -6.58
CA ILE A 150 10.16 5.65 -5.23
C ILE A 150 11.11 4.87 -4.33
N MET A 151 11.05 3.54 -4.34
CA MET A 151 11.92 2.68 -3.52
C MET A 151 13.39 2.87 -3.82
N ASN A 152 13.73 3.29 -5.03
CA ASN A 152 15.11 3.53 -5.48
C ASN A 152 15.50 5.02 -5.48
N GLY A 153 14.63 5.91 -5.02
CA GLY A 153 14.92 7.35 -4.94
C GLY A 153 14.85 8.10 -6.28
N ASP A 154 14.30 7.50 -7.33
CA ASP A 154 14.33 8.04 -8.69
C ASP A 154 13.23 9.07 -9.01
N TYR A 155 12.21 9.21 -8.16
CA TYR A 155 11.12 10.20 -8.37
C TYR A 155 11.44 11.63 -7.89
N GLY A 156 12.69 11.92 -7.56
CA GLY A 156 13.13 13.26 -7.22
C GLY A 156 12.58 13.77 -5.87
N LYS A 157 12.13 15.03 -5.85
CA LYS A 157 11.66 15.63 -4.60
C LYS A 157 10.28 15.13 -4.19
N ASP A 158 10.11 14.89 -2.91
CA ASP A 158 8.84 14.54 -2.29
C ASP A 158 7.80 15.68 -2.50
N PRO A 159 6.73 15.44 -3.28
CA PRO A 159 5.72 16.45 -3.54
C PRO A 159 4.84 16.74 -2.31
N THR A 160 4.91 15.90 -1.28
CA THR A 160 4.16 16.06 -0.03
C THR A 160 4.89 16.89 1.02
N HIS A 161 6.16 17.29 0.76
CA HIS A 161 7.00 18.04 1.69
C HIS A 161 7.16 17.38 3.07
N GLY A 162 7.31 16.06 3.08
CA GLY A 162 7.54 15.27 4.30
C GLY A 162 6.26 14.93 5.06
N ALA A 163 5.11 14.89 4.39
CA ALA A 163 3.87 14.45 5.03
C ALA A 163 3.95 12.99 5.47
N VAL A 164 3.38 12.70 6.62
CA VAL A 164 3.23 11.35 7.18
C VAL A 164 1.77 10.95 7.36
N PHE A 165 0.84 11.87 7.11
CA PHE A 165 -0.61 11.63 7.12
C PHE A 165 -1.25 12.22 5.88
N TYR A 166 -2.36 11.64 5.45
CA TYR A 166 -3.25 12.22 4.45
C TYR A 166 -4.68 11.73 4.63
N TYR A 167 -5.62 12.46 4.07
CA TYR A 167 -7.02 12.07 3.99
C TYR A 167 -7.69 12.73 2.80
N ASN A 168 -8.78 12.15 2.33
CA ASN A 168 -9.63 12.75 1.34
C ASN A 168 -10.72 13.59 2.02
N PRO A 169 -10.71 14.93 1.90
CA PRO A 169 -11.65 15.81 2.59
C PRO A 169 -13.09 15.70 2.09
N HIS A 170 -13.32 15.06 0.94
CA HIS A 170 -14.68 14.81 0.42
C HIS A 170 -15.36 13.62 1.10
N ILE A 171 -14.59 12.72 1.72
CA ILE A 171 -15.10 11.50 2.35
C ILE A 171 -14.83 11.42 3.86
N ALA A 172 -13.85 12.15 4.36
CA ALA A 172 -13.46 12.10 5.77
C ALA A 172 -13.08 13.48 6.29
N ASN A 173 -13.35 13.71 7.57
CA ASN A 173 -12.91 14.91 8.28
C ASN A 173 -12.36 14.50 9.65
N PRO A 174 -11.14 13.97 9.70
CA PRO A 174 -10.56 13.49 10.94
C PRO A 174 -10.20 14.65 11.89
N ASN A 175 -10.43 14.47 13.19
CA ASN A 175 -10.13 15.48 14.19
C ASN A 175 -8.66 15.94 14.18
N TRP A 176 -7.73 15.03 13.86
CA TRP A 176 -6.31 15.37 13.73
C TRP A 176 -6.01 16.28 12.51
N GLY A 177 -6.88 16.32 11.50
CA GLY A 177 -6.77 17.25 10.37
C GLY A 177 -6.87 18.73 10.77
N LEU A 178 -7.40 19.02 11.97
CA LEU A 178 -7.42 20.37 12.54
C LEU A 178 -6.19 20.70 13.37
N ILE A 179 -5.37 19.68 13.69
CA ILE A 179 -4.22 19.81 14.61
C ILE A 179 -2.90 19.82 13.84
N TYR A 180 -2.82 19.03 12.76
CA TYR A 180 -1.63 18.90 11.95
C TYR A 180 -1.57 19.98 10.87
N THR A 181 -0.36 20.28 10.41
CA THR A 181 -0.14 21.27 9.35
C THR A 181 -0.32 20.62 7.99
N GLU A 182 -1.15 21.23 7.14
CA GLU A 182 -1.26 20.86 5.72
C GLU A 182 0.04 21.26 5.00
N THR A 183 0.63 20.30 4.30
CA THR A 183 1.87 20.50 3.54
C THR A 183 1.63 20.54 2.03
N ALA A 184 0.60 19.84 1.55
CA ALA A 184 0.21 19.82 0.16
C ALA A 184 -1.27 19.40 -0.01
N MET A 185 -1.86 19.84 -1.12
CA MET A 185 -3.12 19.31 -1.64
C MET A 185 -2.84 18.73 -3.03
N ILE A 186 -2.96 17.42 -3.20
CA ILE A 186 -2.61 16.72 -4.44
C ILE A 186 -3.73 15.73 -4.77
N GLY A 187 -4.30 15.84 -5.97
CA GLY A 187 -5.46 15.06 -6.36
C GLY A 187 -6.61 15.30 -5.37
N ASN A 188 -7.18 14.25 -4.84
CA ASN A 188 -8.27 14.33 -3.87
C ASN A 188 -7.79 14.29 -2.41
N HIS A 189 -6.48 14.34 -2.16
CA HIS A 189 -5.93 14.15 -0.82
C HIS A 189 -5.26 15.41 -0.27
N ARG A 190 -5.52 15.68 1.01
CA ARG A 190 -4.75 16.63 1.84
C ARG A 190 -3.65 15.88 2.55
N PHE A 191 -2.43 16.35 2.35
CA PHE A 191 -1.22 15.80 2.96
C PHE A 191 -0.85 16.65 4.18
N MET A 192 -0.54 15.97 5.28
CA MET A 192 -0.39 16.60 6.59
C MET A 192 0.88 16.13 7.27
N LYS A 193 1.48 17.03 8.05
CA LYS A 193 2.62 16.74 8.91
C LYS A 193 2.36 17.27 10.30
N ASP A 194 2.76 16.52 11.31
CA ASP A 194 2.85 17.06 12.64
C ASP A 194 4.23 17.74 12.80
N LEU A 195 4.25 18.93 13.37
CA LEU A 195 5.46 19.74 13.53
C LEU A 195 6.14 19.54 14.89
N LYS A 196 5.88 18.39 15.56
CA LYS A 196 6.50 18.09 16.87
C LYS A 196 7.87 17.48 16.72
#